data_7c430b7f61a924b3cd03b337717fe4db
#
_entry.id   7c430b7f61a924b3cd03b337717fe4db
#
_cell.length_a   1.000
_cell.length_b   1.000
_cell.length_c   1.000
_cell.angle_alpha   90.00
_cell.angle_beta   90.00
_cell.angle_gamma   90.00
#
_symmetry.space_group_name_H-M   'P 1'
#
loop_
_entity.id
_entity.type
_entity.pdbx_description
1 polymer ?
#
loop_
_entity_poly.entity_id
_entity_poly.type
_entity_poly.pdbx_seq_one_letter_code
_entity_poly.pdbx_strand_id
1 'polypeptide(L)'
;MNDSLLYKLSSGKPPKFIYFISNTLKMLIPNAFYRYKLKSTLAQLQYRSDKDYIEERVNYYNKLSSPSSLPEKSFIKNEFRYLIFLGTLADNKKSLFHTAYFFDTREYTRWFKQSLRWGYCPGDVYFTPEFPSIVKSRLLTDSNDNSVVMKLDKFRHFMFVNDTMPFSSKKDMVIFRGKIRRSRTRKLFLEMYMDHPMCDCGVVGKDEGVPDAWMTPKKTIRQHLDYKFIMALEGNDVASNLKWVMSSNSIAVMPRPTCETWFMEGKLIPNYHYIAVSYTHLRAH
;
A
#
# COMPACT_ATOMS: atom_id res chain seq x y z
N MET A 1 -3.59 -10.05 -28.56
CA MET A 1 -2.89 -8.74 -28.61
C MET A 1 -1.50 -8.91 -28.04
N ASN A 2 -0.45 -8.60 -28.79
CA ASN A 2 0.91 -8.64 -28.26
C ASN A 2 1.14 -7.43 -27.35
N ASP A 3 1.55 -7.70 -26.11
CA ASP A 3 1.93 -6.63 -25.16
C ASP A 3 3.14 -5.85 -25.69
N SER A 4 3.08 -4.54 -25.62
CA SER A 4 4.21 -3.69 -25.99
C SER A 4 5.45 -4.01 -25.14
N LEU A 5 6.65 -3.78 -25.66
CA LEU A 5 7.89 -4.00 -24.93
C LEU A 5 7.90 -3.24 -23.59
N LEU A 6 7.44 -1.99 -23.58
CA LEU A 6 7.30 -1.16 -22.37
C LEU A 6 6.35 -1.79 -21.35
N TYR A 7 5.22 -2.36 -21.79
CA TYR A 7 4.28 -3.03 -20.90
C TYR A 7 4.92 -4.27 -20.26
N LYS A 8 5.65 -5.08 -21.05
CA LYS A 8 6.38 -6.24 -20.53
C LYS A 8 7.46 -5.85 -19.53
N LEU A 9 8.28 -4.83 -19.85
CA LEU A 9 9.34 -4.33 -18.97
C LEU A 9 8.81 -3.77 -17.65
N SER A 10 7.67 -3.10 -17.67
CA SER A 10 7.02 -2.56 -16.47
C SER A 10 6.15 -3.58 -15.72
N SER A 11 6.04 -4.80 -16.23
CA SER A 11 5.09 -5.82 -15.75
C SER A 11 3.63 -5.33 -15.72
N GLY A 12 3.27 -4.46 -16.66
CA GLY A 12 1.95 -3.86 -16.77
C GLY A 12 1.68 -2.69 -15.82
N LYS A 13 2.69 -2.21 -15.10
CA LYS A 13 2.56 -1.04 -14.22
C LYS A 13 2.69 0.26 -15.03
N PRO A 14 2.04 1.36 -14.59
CA PRO A 14 2.26 2.67 -15.20
C PRO A 14 3.75 3.06 -15.19
N PRO A 15 4.22 3.74 -16.24
CA PRO A 15 5.62 4.14 -16.32
C PRO A 15 6.00 5.08 -15.16
N LYS A 16 6.98 4.69 -14.37
CA LYS A 16 7.43 5.45 -13.19
C LYS A 16 7.91 6.86 -13.54
N PHE A 17 8.51 7.04 -14.72
CA PHE A 17 9.06 8.34 -15.12
C PHE A 17 7.97 9.41 -15.22
N ILE A 18 6.75 9.07 -15.68
CA ILE A 18 5.62 10.01 -15.75
C ILE A 18 5.27 10.54 -14.34
N TYR A 19 5.23 9.64 -13.36
CA TYR A 19 5.00 10.02 -11.96
C TYR A 19 6.09 11.00 -11.47
N PHE A 20 7.37 10.68 -11.72
CA PHE A 20 8.48 11.51 -11.25
C PHE A 20 8.56 12.86 -11.96
N ILE A 21 8.37 12.90 -13.28
CA ILE A 21 8.34 14.17 -14.06
C ILE A 21 7.21 15.05 -13.56
N SER A 22 5.99 14.52 -13.50
CA SER A 22 4.81 15.29 -13.05
C SER A 22 5.02 15.87 -11.65
N ASN A 23 5.52 15.08 -10.69
CA ASN A 23 5.76 15.57 -9.34
C ASN A 23 6.93 16.56 -9.25
N THR A 24 7.95 16.41 -10.08
CA THR A 24 9.04 17.38 -10.18
C THR A 24 8.54 18.73 -10.73
N LEU A 25 7.70 18.72 -11.77
CA LEU A 25 7.09 19.94 -12.29
C LEU A 25 6.20 20.65 -11.26
N LYS A 26 5.44 19.90 -10.46
CA LYS A 26 4.65 20.44 -9.34
C LYS A 26 5.52 21.14 -8.29
N MET A 27 6.80 20.82 -8.18
CA MET A 27 7.71 21.49 -7.24
C MET A 27 8.03 22.93 -7.64
N LEU A 28 7.85 23.30 -8.90
CA LEU A 28 8.06 24.68 -9.38
C LEU A 28 7.04 25.65 -8.78
N ILE A 29 5.89 25.17 -8.31
CA ILE A 29 4.89 26.01 -7.67
C ILE A 29 5.31 26.30 -6.23
N PRO A 30 5.46 27.57 -5.83
CA PRO A 30 5.88 27.92 -4.48
C PRO A 30 4.91 27.43 -3.38
N ASN A 31 5.43 26.99 -2.23
CA ASN A 31 4.59 26.59 -1.10
C ASN A 31 3.68 27.72 -0.59
N ALA A 32 4.10 28.98 -0.74
CA ALA A 32 3.30 30.15 -0.36
C ALA A 32 1.93 30.19 -1.04
N PHE A 33 1.86 29.76 -2.30
CA PHE A 33 0.61 29.67 -3.04
C PHE A 33 -0.39 28.71 -2.41
N TYR A 34 0.09 27.53 -1.99
CA TYR A 34 -0.76 26.54 -1.33
C TYR A 34 -1.20 27.01 0.05
N ARG A 35 -0.29 27.59 0.84
CA ARG A 35 -0.61 28.15 2.17
C ARG A 35 -1.66 29.25 2.08
N TYR A 36 -1.55 30.13 1.07
CA TYR A 36 -2.54 31.18 0.84
C TYR A 36 -3.94 30.58 0.56
N LYS A 37 -4.01 29.51 -0.23
CA LYS A 37 -5.27 28.85 -0.57
C LYS A 37 -5.82 27.92 0.52
N LEU A 38 -5.05 27.53 1.53
CA LEU A 38 -5.46 26.52 2.51
C LEU A 38 -6.81 26.85 3.15
N LYS A 39 -6.95 28.07 3.68
CA LYS A 39 -8.18 28.49 4.39
C LYS A 39 -9.41 28.44 3.49
N SER A 40 -9.33 28.95 2.27
CA SER A 40 -10.45 28.92 1.32
C SER A 40 -10.78 27.50 0.85
N THR A 41 -9.75 26.64 0.66
CA THR A 41 -9.96 25.24 0.28
C THR A 41 -10.68 24.47 1.39
N LEU A 42 -10.29 24.67 2.66
CA LEU A 42 -10.96 24.02 3.81
C LEU A 42 -12.39 24.54 3.97
N ALA A 43 -12.62 25.83 3.76
CA ALA A 43 -13.96 26.42 3.83
C ALA A 43 -14.95 25.82 2.83
N GLN A 44 -14.46 25.34 1.67
CA GLN A 44 -15.29 24.69 0.66
C GLN A 44 -15.92 23.37 1.17
N LEU A 45 -15.35 22.75 2.20
CA LEU A 45 -15.89 21.52 2.79
C LEU A 45 -17.34 21.70 3.25
N GLN A 46 -17.68 22.87 3.77
CA GLN A 46 -19.03 23.16 4.28
C GLN A 46 -20.11 23.13 3.19
N TYR A 47 -19.73 23.33 1.92
CA TYR A 47 -20.65 23.37 0.78
C TYR A 47 -20.69 22.05 -0.01
N ARG A 48 -19.96 21.03 0.45
CA ARG A 48 -19.92 19.73 -0.22
C ARG A 48 -21.05 18.84 0.28
N SER A 49 -21.73 18.18 -0.66
CA SER A 49 -22.78 17.19 -0.34
C SER A 49 -22.24 15.92 0.36
N ASP A 50 -20.95 15.62 0.18
CA ASP A 50 -20.27 14.47 0.77
C ASP A 50 -19.40 14.82 2.01
N LYS A 51 -19.71 15.95 2.68
CA LYS A 51 -18.96 16.43 3.84
C LYS A 51 -18.85 15.37 4.94
N ASP A 52 -19.97 14.78 5.34
CA ASP A 52 -19.99 13.81 6.45
C ASP A 52 -19.15 12.57 6.11
N TYR A 53 -19.20 12.12 4.86
CA TYR A 53 -18.35 11.04 4.38
C TYR A 53 -16.86 11.39 4.44
N ILE A 54 -16.49 12.63 4.10
CA ILE A 54 -15.11 13.09 4.20
C ILE A 54 -14.67 13.12 5.67
N GLU A 55 -15.49 13.63 6.58
CA GLU A 55 -15.19 13.71 8.02
C GLU A 55 -15.06 12.30 8.62
N GLU A 56 -15.96 11.37 8.28
CA GLU A 56 -15.85 9.96 8.70
C GLU A 56 -14.50 9.37 8.26
N ARG A 57 -14.10 9.62 7.01
CA ARG A 57 -12.82 9.13 6.50
C ARG A 57 -11.62 9.76 7.19
N VAL A 58 -11.66 11.06 7.49
CA VAL A 58 -10.59 11.72 8.24
C VAL A 58 -10.44 11.07 9.61
N ASN A 59 -11.56 10.86 10.33
CA ASN A 59 -11.57 10.21 11.64
C ASN A 59 -11.11 8.75 11.57
N TYR A 60 -11.40 8.07 10.47
CA TYR A 60 -10.90 6.70 10.24
C TYR A 60 -9.38 6.65 10.12
N TYR A 61 -8.78 7.57 9.37
CA TYR A 61 -7.32 7.57 9.14
C TYR A 61 -6.54 8.20 10.29
N ASN A 62 -7.10 9.20 10.93
CA ASN A 62 -6.53 9.91 12.09
C ASN A 62 -7.36 9.62 13.33
N LYS A 63 -6.88 8.75 14.19
CA LYS A 63 -7.55 8.36 15.42
C LYS A 63 -7.07 9.13 16.65
N LEU A 64 -6.23 10.14 16.46
CA LEU A 64 -5.75 10.96 17.58
C LEU A 64 -6.90 11.74 18.20
N SER A 65 -7.16 11.51 19.46
CA SER A 65 -8.23 12.14 20.25
C SER A 65 -7.79 13.42 20.96
N SER A 66 -6.48 13.63 21.07
CA SER A 66 -5.90 14.78 21.77
C SER A 66 -4.59 15.24 21.13
N PRO A 67 -4.22 16.51 21.31
CA PRO A 67 -2.89 16.99 20.95
C PRO A 67 -1.81 16.21 21.69
N SER A 68 -0.75 15.85 20.98
CA SER A 68 0.42 15.18 21.56
C SER A 68 1.67 15.97 21.24
N SER A 69 2.61 15.98 22.19
CA SER A 69 3.92 16.57 21.98
C SER A 69 4.86 15.57 21.34
N LEU A 70 5.69 16.05 20.41
CA LEU A 70 6.77 15.26 19.84
C LEU A 70 8.07 15.57 20.59
N PRO A 71 8.92 14.57 20.90
CA PRO A 71 10.21 14.80 21.53
C PRO A 71 11.11 15.68 20.64
N GLU A 72 12.07 16.37 21.24
CA GLU A 72 12.96 17.28 20.51
C GLU A 72 13.91 16.55 19.54
N LYS A 73 14.15 15.25 19.75
CA LYS A 73 14.99 14.44 18.87
C LYS A 73 14.45 14.44 17.44
N SER A 74 15.37 14.56 16.46
CA SER A 74 15.00 14.55 15.05
C SER A 74 14.71 13.15 14.51
N PHE A 75 15.27 12.11 15.12
CA PHE A 75 15.10 10.71 14.73
C PHE A 75 15.06 9.81 15.95
N ILE A 76 14.17 8.82 15.91
CA ILE A 76 14.11 7.73 16.88
C ILE A 76 14.17 6.41 16.10
N LYS A 77 15.03 5.51 16.58
CA LYS A 77 15.07 4.13 16.08
C LYS A 77 14.28 3.26 17.04
N ASN A 78 13.22 2.65 16.55
CA ASN A 78 12.42 1.75 17.36
C ASN A 78 13.08 0.37 17.53
N GLU A 79 12.50 -0.49 18.35
CA GLU A 79 12.93 -1.89 18.59
C GLU A 79 13.00 -2.74 17.31
N PHE A 80 12.17 -2.44 16.31
CA PHE A 80 12.17 -3.07 14.99
C PHE A 80 13.23 -2.49 14.03
N ARG A 81 14.12 -1.60 14.52
CA ARG A 81 15.16 -0.90 13.75
C ARG A 81 14.62 0.05 12.68
N TYR A 82 13.35 0.43 12.73
CA TYR A 82 12.79 1.48 11.89
C TYR A 82 13.18 2.86 12.39
N LEU A 83 13.42 3.76 11.44
CA LEU A 83 13.74 5.14 11.72
C LEU A 83 12.46 5.98 11.65
N ILE A 84 12.04 6.52 12.79
CA ILE A 84 10.94 7.48 12.88
C ILE A 84 11.54 8.88 12.83
N PHE A 85 11.12 9.64 11.84
CA PHE A 85 11.54 11.04 11.69
C PHE A 85 10.62 11.95 12.50
N LEU A 86 11.20 12.85 13.30
CA LEU A 86 10.49 13.79 14.19
C LEU A 86 10.92 15.25 13.95
N GLY A 87 11.28 15.61 12.75
CA GLY A 87 11.73 16.94 12.38
C GLY A 87 10.59 17.89 12.00
N THR A 88 10.96 19.02 11.41
CA THR A 88 10.03 19.95 10.80
C THR A 88 9.62 19.53 9.39
N LEU A 89 8.55 20.08 8.85
CA LEU A 89 8.15 19.82 7.46
C LEU A 89 9.22 20.28 6.45
N ALA A 90 10.03 21.29 6.81
CA ALA A 90 11.16 21.74 5.98
C ALA A 90 12.30 20.73 5.88
N ASP A 91 12.44 19.87 6.89
CA ASP A 91 13.50 18.86 6.93
C ASP A 91 13.17 17.63 6.07
N ASN A 92 11.96 17.53 5.56
CA ASN A 92 11.58 16.47 4.63
C ASN A 92 12.31 16.65 3.29
N LYS A 93 13.44 15.98 3.14
CA LYS A 93 14.32 16.08 1.95
C LYS A 93 14.27 14.78 1.14
N LYS A 94 14.36 14.92 -0.19
CA LYS A 94 14.39 13.81 -1.13
C LYS A 94 15.52 12.80 -0.85
N SER A 95 16.64 13.27 -0.30
CA SER A 95 17.79 12.44 0.06
C SER A 95 17.61 11.59 1.33
N LEU A 96 16.66 11.95 2.20
CA LEU A 96 16.42 11.25 3.48
C LEU A 96 15.48 10.06 3.34
N PHE A 97 14.60 10.09 2.34
CA PHE A 97 13.55 9.10 2.18
C PHE A 97 13.48 8.64 0.73
N HIS A 98 12.86 7.48 0.52
CA HIS A 98 12.57 7.02 -0.83
C HIS A 98 11.81 8.09 -1.62
N THR A 99 12.23 8.39 -2.85
CA THR A 99 11.76 9.54 -3.64
C THR A 99 10.23 9.61 -3.79
N ALA A 100 9.56 8.46 -3.88
CA ALA A 100 8.09 8.43 -3.98
C ALA A 100 7.42 8.93 -2.70
N TYR A 101 7.90 8.53 -1.54
CA TYR A 101 7.40 8.99 -0.25
C TYR A 101 7.59 10.50 -0.06
N PHE A 102 8.73 11.02 -0.51
CA PHE A 102 8.97 12.47 -0.49
C PHE A 102 7.92 13.23 -1.31
N PHE A 103 7.65 12.82 -2.54
CA PHE A 103 6.67 13.50 -3.39
C PHE A 103 5.25 13.37 -2.85
N ASP A 104 4.87 12.18 -2.39
CA ASP A 104 3.53 11.92 -1.87
C ASP A 104 3.24 12.72 -0.58
N THR A 105 4.20 12.80 0.34
CA THR A 105 4.05 13.63 1.54
C THR A 105 4.04 15.12 1.20
N ARG A 106 4.91 15.56 0.28
CA ARG A 106 5.01 16.97 -0.09
C ARG A 106 3.73 17.50 -0.72
N GLU A 107 2.95 16.67 -1.39
CA GLU A 107 1.64 17.06 -1.95
C GLU A 107 0.74 17.68 -0.86
N TYR A 108 0.83 17.20 0.38
CA TYR A 108 0.03 17.67 1.51
C TYR A 108 0.80 18.64 2.42
N THR A 109 2.05 18.36 2.74
CA THR A 109 2.82 19.15 3.71
C THR A 109 3.11 20.57 3.22
N ARG A 110 3.14 20.80 1.91
CA ARG A 110 3.33 22.13 1.32
C ARG A 110 2.21 23.15 1.60
N TRP A 111 1.05 22.68 2.07
CA TRP A 111 -0.08 23.52 2.45
C TRP A 111 0.10 24.16 3.82
N PHE A 112 1.04 23.70 4.63
CA PHE A 112 1.24 24.12 6.00
C PHE A 112 2.53 24.93 6.19
N LYS A 113 2.64 25.60 7.35
CA LYS A 113 3.88 26.27 7.75
C LYS A 113 5.00 25.22 7.85
N GLN A 114 6.12 25.47 7.21
CA GLN A 114 7.21 24.51 7.12
C GLN A 114 7.98 24.32 8.44
N SER A 115 7.77 25.21 9.41
CA SER A 115 8.30 25.09 10.78
C SER A 115 7.51 24.13 11.67
N LEU A 116 6.35 23.64 11.22
CA LEU A 116 5.58 22.65 11.98
C LEU A 116 6.34 21.35 12.07
N ARG A 117 6.35 20.76 13.27
CA ARG A 117 6.94 19.45 13.52
C ARG A 117 5.93 18.35 13.24
N TRP A 118 6.41 17.21 12.82
CA TRP A 118 5.60 16.03 12.53
C TRP A 118 6.38 14.75 12.80
N GLY A 119 5.66 13.68 13.10
CA GLY A 119 6.18 12.33 13.10
C GLY A 119 5.96 11.70 11.72
N TYR A 120 6.97 11.00 11.21
CA TYR A 120 6.90 10.34 9.91
C TYR A 120 7.67 9.04 9.91
N CYS A 121 6.99 7.95 9.54
CA CYS A 121 7.58 6.63 9.43
C CYS A 121 7.35 6.08 8.00
N PRO A 122 8.31 6.30 7.07
CA PRO A 122 8.21 5.81 5.70
C PRO A 122 8.47 4.31 5.62
N GLY A 123 7.92 3.67 4.58
CA GLY A 123 8.14 2.25 4.29
C GLY A 123 6.99 1.35 4.70
N ASP A 124 7.29 0.06 4.81
CA ASP A 124 6.32 -0.96 5.18
C ASP A 124 6.23 -1.00 6.72
N VAL A 125 5.18 -0.42 7.29
CA VAL A 125 5.00 -0.30 8.75
C VAL A 125 4.09 -1.43 9.23
N TYR A 126 4.62 -2.28 10.10
CA TYR A 126 3.94 -3.42 10.73
C TYR A 126 4.04 -3.37 12.26
N PHE A 127 4.11 -2.18 12.81
CA PHE A 127 4.13 -1.87 14.25
C PHE A 127 3.39 -0.56 14.48
N THR A 128 3.01 -0.27 15.71
CA THR A 128 2.49 1.05 16.09
C THR A 128 3.65 1.96 16.50
N PRO A 129 3.84 3.12 15.87
CA PRO A 129 4.85 4.08 16.30
C PRO A 129 4.62 4.54 17.74
N GLU A 130 5.70 4.80 18.48
CA GLU A 130 5.64 5.31 19.84
C GLU A 130 5.02 6.73 19.90
N PHE A 131 5.23 7.53 18.85
CA PHE A 131 4.69 8.89 18.73
C PHE A 131 3.80 8.99 17.50
N PRO A 132 2.80 9.92 17.54
CA PRO A 132 1.95 10.16 16.38
C PRO A 132 2.77 10.38 15.11
N SER A 133 2.59 9.51 14.15
CA SER A 133 3.40 9.49 12.93
C SER A 133 2.55 9.23 11.70
N ILE A 134 2.86 9.97 10.64
CA ILE A 134 2.31 9.69 9.32
C ILE A 134 2.92 8.40 8.80
N VAL A 135 2.07 7.47 8.40
CA VAL A 135 2.44 6.13 7.91
C VAL A 135 1.72 5.81 6.59
N LYS A 136 2.29 4.92 5.79
CA LYS A 136 1.61 4.34 4.61
C LYS A 136 0.60 3.29 5.02
N SER A 137 0.96 2.49 6.00
CA SER A 137 0.19 1.34 6.49
C SER A 137 0.23 1.30 8.02
N ARG A 138 -0.80 0.69 8.61
CA ARG A 138 -0.87 0.45 10.07
C ARG A 138 -1.42 -0.94 10.36
N LEU A 139 -1.13 -1.44 11.55
CA LEU A 139 -1.75 -2.66 12.07
C LEU A 139 -3.24 -2.45 12.35
N LEU A 140 -4.03 -3.49 12.12
CA LEU A 140 -5.44 -3.58 12.53
C LEU A 140 -5.54 -4.10 13.97
N THR A 141 -5.11 -3.27 14.91
CA THR A 141 -5.14 -3.53 16.36
C THR A 141 -5.88 -2.41 17.07
N ASP A 142 -6.30 -2.65 18.30
CA ASP A 142 -7.03 -1.65 19.12
C ASP A 142 -6.15 -0.45 19.49
N SER A 143 -4.83 -0.65 19.60
CA SER A 143 -3.86 0.39 19.98
C SER A 143 -3.03 0.86 18.79
N ASN A 144 -3.66 1.49 17.80
CA ASN A 144 -2.97 1.99 16.60
C ASN A 144 -3.13 3.51 16.36
N ASP A 145 -3.51 4.26 17.38
CA ASP A 145 -3.87 5.68 17.26
C ASP A 145 -2.69 6.55 16.81
N ASN A 146 -1.47 6.19 17.21
CA ASN A 146 -0.27 6.88 16.77
C ASN A 146 0.06 6.66 15.27
N SER A 147 -0.66 5.79 14.60
CA SER A 147 -0.47 5.51 13.16
C SER A 147 -1.48 6.30 12.32
N VAL A 148 -1.13 7.53 11.96
CA VAL A 148 -1.96 8.37 11.08
C VAL A 148 -1.72 7.98 9.62
N VAL A 149 -2.72 7.35 9.02
CA VAL A 149 -2.57 6.82 7.66
C VAL A 149 -2.69 7.91 6.61
N MET A 150 -1.72 7.98 5.71
CA MET A 150 -1.73 8.86 4.56
C MET A 150 -1.58 8.06 3.25
N LYS A 151 -2.16 8.57 2.16
CA LYS A 151 -2.05 7.95 0.83
C LYS A 151 -0.63 8.10 0.29
N LEU A 152 0.25 7.16 0.63
CA LEU A 152 1.67 7.16 0.27
C LEU A 152 2.01 6.00 -0.66
N ASP A 153 3.15 6.11 -1.36
CA ASP A 153 3.65 5.15 -2.35
C ASP A 153 2.60 4.87 -3.45
N LYS A 154 2.00 5.97 -3.92
CA LYS A 154 0.83 5.97 -4.81
C LYS A 154 1.04 5.16 -6.07
N PHE A 155 2.20 5.31 -6.72
CA PHE A 155 2.48 4.65 -7.99
C PHE A 155 2.61 3.12 -7.87
N ARG A 156 2.89 2.59 -6.67
CA ARG A 156 3.03 1.16 -6.41
C ARG A 156 1.73 0.54 -5.85
N HIS A 157 1.04 1.26 -4.97
CA HIS A 157 -0.10 0.73 -4.23
C HIS A 157 -1.46 1.12 -4.79
N PHE A 158 -1.56 2.25 -5.51
CA PHE A 158 -2.86 2.74 -6.01
C PHE A 158 -2.93 2.68 -7.53
N MET A 159 -2.68 1.48 -8.05
CA MET A 159 -2.91 1.13 -9.43
C MET A 159 -4.28 0.48 -9.56
N PHE A 160 -5.00 0.86 -10.61
CA PHE A 160 -6.28 0.28 -10.98
C PHE A 160 -6.18 -0.18 -12.42
N VAL A 161 -6.93 -1.23 -12.77
CA VAL A 161 -6.92 -1.83 -14.11
C VAL A 161 -8.28 -1.70 -14.74
N ASN A 162 -8.30 -1.58 -16.06
CA ASN A 162 -9.50 -1.76 -16.86
C ASN A 162 -9.45 -3.18 -17.45
N ASP A 163 -10.11 -4.10 -16.76
CA ASP A 163 -10.17 -5.51 -17.15
C ASP A 163 -11.42 -5.75 -17.99
N THR A 164 -11.22 -6.01 -19.28
CA THR A 164 -12.31 -6.24 -20.23
C THR A 164 -12.65 -7.73 -20.40
N MET A 165 -11.86 -8.64 -19.80
CA MET A 165 -12.15 -10.08 -19.89
C MET A 165 -13.26 -10.47 -18.92
N PRO A 166 -14.38 -11.03 -19.39
CA PRO A 166 -15.44 -11.53 -18.50
C PRO A 166 -14.91 -12.61 -17.54
N PHE A 167 -15.41 -12.63 -16.30
CA PHE A 167 -15.02 -13.63 -15.31
C PHE A 167 -15.17 -15.07 -15.81
N SER A 168 -16.27 -15.37 -16.53
CA SER A 168 -16.55 -16.69 -17.09
C SER A 168 -15.51 -17.17 -18.09
N SER A 169 -14.82 -16.25 -18.79
CA SER A 169 -13.81 -16.56 -19.78
C SER A 169 -12.41 -16.76 -19.21
N LYS A 170 -12.22 -16.48 -17.92
CA LYS A 170 -10.94 -16.64 -17.23
C LYS A 170 -10.69 -18.10 -16.84
N LYS A 171 -9.41 -18.44 -16.66
CA LYS A 171 -8.98 -19.79 -16.21
C LYS A 171 -9.51 -20.05 -14.80
N ASP A 172 -10.06 -21.23 -14.58
CA ASP A 172 -10.62 -21.68 -13.31
C ASP A 172 -9.50 -22.15 -12.35
N MET A 173 -8.59 -21.23 -12.05
CA MET A 173 -7.38 -21.47 -11.29
C MET A 173 -7.04 -20.27 -10.41
N VAL A 174 -6.27 -20.53 -9.37
CA VAL A 174 -5.61 -19.51 -8.53
C VAL A 174 -4.23 -19.20 -9.09
N ILE A 175 -3.87 -17.90 -9.13
CA ILE A 175 -2.51 -17.48 -9.44
C ILE A 175 -1.84 -16.75 -8.28
N PHE A 176 -0.54 -17.06 -8.07
CA PHE A 176 0.35 -16.32 -7.18
C PHE A 176 1.74 -16.12 -7.80
N ARG A 177 2.21 -14.88 -7.81
CA ARG A 177 3.60 -14.52 -8.15
C ARG A 177 4.10 -13.49 -7.16
N GLY A 178 5.08 -13.85 -6.35
CA GLY A 178 5.64 -12.96 -5.34
C GLY A 178 6.97 -13.43 -4.79
N LYS A 179 7.57 -12.62 -3.93
CA LYS A 179 8.70 -13.04 -3.08
C LYS A 179 8.17 -13.59 -1.77
N ILE A 180 8.82 -14.57 -1.18
CA ILE A 180 8.53 -15.05 0.17
C ILE A 180 9.08 -14.06 1.19
N ARG A 181 10.34 -13.68 1.03
CA ARG A 181 11.10 -12.89 2.02
C ARG A 181 10.98 -13.53 3.40
N ARG A 182 10.51 -12.77 4.41
CA ARG A 182 10.26 -13.24 5.77
C ARG A 182 8.79 -13.59 6.04
N SER A 183 7.94 -13.58 5.03
CA SER A 183 6.51 -13.87 5.19
C SER A 183 6.29 -15.36 5.37
N ARG A 184 6.06 -15.79 6.62
CA ARG A 184 5.69 -17.17 6.96
C ARG A 184 4.44 -17.62 6.21
N THR A 185 3.48 -16.74 6.07
CA THR A 185 2.23 -16.95 5.35
C THR A 185 2.44 -17.36 3.90
N ARG A 186 3.31 -16.62 3.17
CA ARG A 186 3.62 -16.93 1.77
C ARG A 186 4.36 -18.26 1.64
N LYS A 187 5.25 -18.54 2.59
CA LYS A 187 5.98 -19.80 2.64
C LYS A 187 5.02 -20.97 2.81
N LEU A 188 4.17 -20.94 3.83
CA LEU A 188 3.17 -21.98 4.08
C LEU A 188 2.23 -22.18 2.89
N PHE A 189 1.76 -21.11 2.27
CA PHE A 189 0.93 -21.19 1.08
C PHE A 189 1.62 -21.96 -0.05
N LEU A 190 2.88 -21.65 -0.33
CA LEU A 190 3.63 -22.33 -1.39
C LEU A 190 3.97 -23.79 -1.04
N GLU A 191 4.32 -24.07 0.21
CA GLU A 191 4.54 -25.46 0.69
C GLU A 191 3.32 -26.35 0.45
N MET A 192 2.11 -25.79 0.52
CA MET A 192 0.87 -26.58 0.36
C MET A 192 0.35 -26.62 -1.06
N TYR A 193 0.56 -25.57 -1.86
CA TYR A 193 -0.14 -25.40 -3.13
C TYR A 193 0.76 -25.24 -4.34
N MET A 194 2.08 -25.38 -4.19
CA MET A 194 3.01 -25.20 -5.30
C MET A 194 2.72 -26.16 -6.45
N ASP A 195 2.43 -27.43 -6.12
CA ASP A 195 2.17 -28.49 -7.08
C ASP A 195 0.67 -28.81 -7.25
N HIS A 196 -0.20 -27.98 -6.68
CA HIS A 196 -1.65 -28.21 -6.75
C HIS A 196 -2.18 -27.90 -8.16
N PRO A 197 -2.96 -28.79 -8.80
CA PRO A 197 -3.37 -28.65 -10.22
C PRO A 197 -4.23 -27.41 -10.50
N MET A 198 -4.92 -26.88 -9.49
CA MET A 198 -5.71 -25.66 -9.60
C MET A 198 -4.93 -24.38 -9.25
N CYS A 199 -3.61 -24.47 -9.03
CA CYS A 199 -2.77 -23.36 -8.62
C CYS A 199 -1.62 -23.14 -9.60
N ASP A 200 -1.52 -21.94 -10.16
CA ASP A 200 -0.33 -21.46 -10.88
C ASP A 200 0.47 -20.56 -9.93
N CYS A 201 1.26 -21.19 -9.08
CA CYS A 201 2.01 -20.52 -8.03
C CYS A 201 3.49 -20.43 -8.35
N GLY A 202 4.19 -19.44 -7.77
CA GLY A 202 5.64 -19.39 -7.88
C GLY A 202 6.28 -18.15 -7.29
N VAL A 203 7.57 -18.29 -6.98
CA VAL A 203 8.44 -17.23 -6.47
C VAL A 203 9.12 -16.52 -7.63
N VAL A 204 9.20 -15.21 -7.59
CA VAL A 204 9.81 -14.40 -8.66
C VAL A 204 11.06 -13.67 -8.16
N GLY A 205 12.17 -13.90 -8.86
CA GLY A 205 13.47 -13.33 -8.54
C GLY A 205 14.12 -14.01 -7.33
N LYS A 206 15.44 -13.88 -7.21
CA LYS A 206 16.22 -14.51 -6.12
C LYS A 206 15.64 -14.16 -4.74
N ASP A 207 15.43 -15.18 -3.92
CA ASP A 207 14.93 -15.07 -2.55
C ASP A 207 15.66 -16.14 -1.72
N GLU A 208 16.39 -15.74 -0.68
CA GLU A 208 17.23 -16.64 0.11
C GLU A 208 16.38 -17.68 0.84
N GLY A 209 16.85 -18.92 0.84
CA GLY A 209 16.18 -20.04 1.53
C GLY A 209 14.91 -20.55 0.80
N VAL A 210 14.75 -20.21 -0.48
CA VAL A 210 13.65 -20.70 -1.32
C VAL A 210 14.18 -21.80 -2.23
N PRO A 211 13.49 -22.97 -2.36
CA PRO A 211 13.87 -24.02 -3.30
C PRO A 211 13.87 -23.50 -4.74
N ASP A 212 14.86 -23.88 -5.53
CA ASP A 212 14.95 -23.50 -6.94
C ASP A 212 13.71 -23.96 -7.74
N ALA A 213 13.14 -25.11 -7.39
CA ALA A 213 11.90 -25.63 -7.99
C ALA A 213 10.69 -24.69 -7.86
N TRP A 214 10.71 -23.77 -6.91
CA TRP A 214 9.63 -22.79 -6.73
C TRP A 214 9.83 -21.52 -7.55
N MET A 215 11.01 -21.39 -8.18
CA MET A 215 11.34 -20.20 -8.95
C MET A 215 10.62 -20.22 -10.30
N THR A 216 9.89 -19.15 -10.59
CA THR A 216 9.10 -19.02 -11.80
C THR A 216 9.31 -17.65 -12.48
N PRO A 217 9.10 -17.57 -13.79
CA PRO A 217 9.12 -16.30 -14.49
C PRO A 217 8.08 -15.34 -13.97
N LYS A 218 8.42 -14.03 -14.00
CA LYS A 218 7.44 -12.98 -13.72
C LYS A 218 6.30 -13.03 -14.73
N LYS A 219 5.10 -12.76 -14.25
CA LYS A 219 3.93 -12.48 -15.10
C LYS A 219 3.54 -11.00 -14.99
N THR A 220 3.06 -10.46 -16.11
CA THR A 220 2.50 -9.10 -16.14
C THR A 220 1.14 -9.07 -15.43
N ILE A 221 0.62 -7.88 -15.12
CA ILE A 221 -0.73 -7.74 -14.57
C ILE A 221 -1.74 -8.39 -15.52
N ARG A 222 -1.65 -8.13 -16.84
CA ARG A 222 -2.55 -8.75 -17.84
C ARG A 222 -2.54 -10.28 -17.76
N GLN A 223 -1.38 -10.90 -17.62
CA GLN A 223 -1.28 -12.36 -17.48
C GLN A 223 -1.88 -12.90 -16.18
N HIS A 224 -1.94 -12.08 -15.11
CA HIS A 224 -2.70 -12.44 -13.92
C HIS A 224 -4.20 -12.35 -14.15
N LEU A 225 -4.66 -11.40 -14.96
CA LEU A 225 -6.07 -11.22 -15.29
C LEU A 225 -6.66 -12.35 -16.13
N ASP A 226 -5.84 -13.26 -16.67
CA ASP A 226 -6.30 -14.49 -17.31
C ASP A 226 -6.91 -15.50 -16.31
N TYR A 227 -6.75 -15.28 -15.00
CA TYR A 227 -7.17 -16.19 -13.93
C TYR A 227 -8.38 -15.63 -13.18
N LYS A 228 -9.33 -16.52 -12.81
CA LYS A 228 -10.48 -16.15 -11.99
C LYS A 228 -10.08 -15.69 -10.59
N PHE A 229 -9.10 -16.35 -9.99
CA PHE A 229 -8.71 -16.15 -8.61
C PHE A 229 -7.26 -15.67 -8.50
N ILE A 230 -7.05 -14.56 -7.81
CA ILE A 230 -5.71 -13.97 -7.64
C ILE A 230 -5.40 -13.89 -6.15
N MET A 231 -4.34 -14.59 -5.74
CA MET A 231 -3.91 -14.59 -4.35
C MET A 231 -3.31 -13.23 -3.96
N ALA A 232 -3.84 -12.65 -2.89
CA ALA A 232 -3.37 -11.38 -2.33
C ALA A 232 -2.83 -11.60 -0.91
N LEU A 233 -1.58 -12.06 -0.82
CA LEU A 233 -0.92 -12.34 0.45
C LEU A 233 -0.10 -11.16 0.94
N GLU A 234 -0.28 -10.80 2.21
CA GLU A 234 0.54 -9.79 2.88
C GLU A 234 2.03 -10.19 2.87
N GLY A 235 2.88 -9.19 2.74
CA GLY A 235 4.33 -9.34 2.81
C GLY A 235 4.86 -8.85 4.15
N ASN A 236 5.62 -7.73 4.12
CA ASN A 236 5.99 -7.03 5.35
C ASN A 236 4.78 -6.28 5.95
N ASP A 237 3.91 -5.77 5.08
CA ASP A 237 2.62 -5.18 5.41
C ASP A 237 1.56 -5.68 4.40
N VAL A 238 0.71 -4.82 3.89
CA VAL A 238 -0.39 -5.15 2.99
C VAL A 238 0.04 -5.81 1.66
N ALA A 239 -0.85 -6.59 1.08
CA ALA A 239 -0.69 -7.12 -0.27
C ALA A 239 -0.79 -6.00 -1.31
N SER A 240 0.33 -5.63 -1.94
CA SER A 240 0.39 -4.52 -2.89
C SER A 240 -0.46 -4.72 -4.16
N ASN A 241 -0.78 -5.97 -4.50
CA ASN A 241 -1.60 -6.32 -5.66
C ASN A 241 -3.11 -6.17 -5.40
N LEU A 242 -3.55 -6.15 -4.16
CA LEU A 242 -4.98 -6.18 -3.80
C LEU A 242 -5.79 -5.10 -4.53
N LYS A 243 -5.29 -3.86 -4.63
CA LYS A 243 -6.02 -2.74 -5.22
C LYS A 243 -6.34 -2.96 -6.70
N TRP A 244 -5.38 -3.41 -7.49
CA TRP A 244 -5.66 -3.70 -8.90
C TRP A 244 -6.46 -4.99 -9.07
N VAL A 245 -6.32 -5.98 -8.19
CA VAL A 245 -7.20 -7.17 -8.19
C VAL A 245 -8.64 -6.76 -7.94
N MET A 246 -8.90 -5.93 -6.93
CA MET A 246 -10.24 -5.44 -6.59
C MET A 246 -10.86 -4.54 -7.67
N SER A 247 -10.08 -4.01 -8.60
CA SER A 247 -10.57 -3.24 -9.75
C SER A 247 -10.70 -4.06 -11.04
N SER A 248 -10.49 -5.38 -10.96
CA SER A 248 -10.58 -6.31 -12.09
C SER A 248 -11.85 -7.15 -12.03
N ASN A 249 -12.08 -7.96 -13.05
CA ASN A 249 -13.10 -9.00 -13.10
C ASN A 249 -12.61 -10.31 -12.45
N SER A 250 -11.47 -10.33 -11.77
CA SER A 250 -10.98 -11.47 -11.00
C SER A 250 -11.32 -11.31 -9.52
N ILE A 251 -11.37 -12.40 -8.78
CA ILE A 251 -11.67 -12.39 -7.35
C ILE A 251 -10.37 -12.48 -6.55
N ALA A 252 -10.20 -11.60 -5.59
CA ALA A 252 -9.12 -11.69 -4.62
C ALA A 252 -9.35 -12.87 -3.67
N VAL A 253 -8.32 -13.69 -3.47
CA VAL A 253 -8.29 -14.74 -2.45
C VAL A 253 -7.23 -14.36 -1.43
N MET A 254 -7.62 -14.19 -0.17
CA MET A 254 -6.69 -13.73 0.86
C MET A 254 -7.19 -14.06 2.27
N PRO A 255 -6.30 -14.11 3.26
CA PRO A 255 -6.72 -14.13 4.65
C PRO A 255 -7.31 -12.78 5.08
N ARG A 256 -7.87 -12.73 6.28
CA ARG A 256 -8.23 -11.45 6.88
C ARG A 256 -7.00 -10.55 6.93
N PRO A 257 -7.13 -9.29 6.49
CA PRO A 257 -6.04 -8.33 6.59
C PRO A 257 -5.59 -8.15 8.04
N THR A 258 -4.29 -8.05 8.25
CA THR A 258 -3.67 -7.68 9.54
C THR A 258 -3.20 -6.24 9.55
N CYS A 259 -3.02 -5.68 8.35
CA CYS A 259 -2.62 -4.30 8.12
C CYS A 259 -3.59 -3.62 7.15
N GLU A 260 -3.62 -2.30 7.22
CA GLU A 260 -4.37 -1.50 6.26
C GLU A 260 -3.59 -0.28 5.77
N THR A 261 -3.98 0.21 4.60
CA THR A 261 -3.50 1.44 3.98
C THR A 261 -4.65 2.44 3.80
N TRP A 262 -4.41 3.50 3.03
CA TRP A 262 -5.47 4.42 2.57
C TRP A 262 -6.61 3.71 1.79
N PHE A 263 -6.47 2.45 1.45
CA PHE A 263 -7.51 1.64 0.80
C PHE A 263 -8.55 1.10 1.80
N MET A 264 -8.30 1.21 3.12
CA MET A 264 -9.21 0.75 4.19
C MET A 264 -9.42 -0.77 4.17
N GLU A 265 -8.35 -1.55 4.03
CA GLU A 265 -8.41 -3.01 3.98
C GLU A 265 -9.16 -3.62 5.18
N GLY A 266 -9.13 -2.95 6.34
CA GLY A 266 -9.90 -3.34 7.53
C GLY A 266 -11.43 -3.27 7.38
N LYS A 267 -11.93 -2.55 6.37
CA LYS A 267 -13.37 -2.48 6.05
C LYS A 267 -13.84 -3.53 5.05
N LEU A 268 -12.92 -4.35 4.51
CA LEU A 268 -13.28 -5.40 3.58
C LEU A 268 -14.00 -6.55 4.31
N ILE A 269 -15.15 -6.94 3.79
CA ILE A 269 -16.01 -7.98 4.36
C ILE A 269 -15.62 -9.33 3.73
N PRO A 270 -15.21 -10.34 4.53
CA PRO A 270 -14.91 -11.69 4.05
C PRO A 270 -16.11 -12.31 3.33
N ASN A 271 -15.84 -13.02 2.26
CA ASN A 271 -16.84 -13.72 1.42
C ASN A 271 -17.89 -12.82 0.75
N TYR A 272 -17.69 -11.50 0.85
CA TYR A 272 -18.45 -10.50 0.08
C TYR A 272 -17.52 -9.73 -0.86
N HIS A 273 -16.41 -9.16 -0.33
CA HIS A 273 -15.43 -8.42 -1.14
C HIS A 273 -14.31 -9.32 -1.67
N TYR A 274 -14.02 -10.43 -1.00
CA TYR A 274 -12.96 -11.36 -1.34
C TYR A 274 -13.28 -12.75 -0.80
N ILE A 275 -12.68 -13.80 -1.37
CA ILE A 275 -12.75 -15.15 -0.82
C ILE A 275 -11.78 -15.21 0.37
N ALA A 276 -12.35 -15.43 1.55
CA ALA A 276 -11.56 -15.54 2.77
C ALA A 276 -10.94 -16.94 2.89
N VAL A 277 -9.63 -16.97 3.14
CA VAL A 277 -8.92 -18.20 3.48
C VAL A 277 -8.37 -18.10 4.91
N SER A 278 -8.44 -19.21 5.65
CA SER A 278 -7.94 -19.27 7.02
C SER A 278 -6.63 -20.04 7.06
N TYR A 279 -5.63 -19.49 7.77
CA TYR A 279 -4.38 -20.21 8.04
C TYR A 279 -4.51 -21.22 9.18
N THR A 280 -5.57 -21.17 9.98
CA THR A 280 -5.79 -22.13 11.08
C THR A 280 -6.12 -23.52 10.55
N HIS A 281 -6.77 -23.64 9.41
CA HIS A 281 -6.97 -24.92 8.73
C HIS A 281 -5.70 -25.46 8.06
N LEU A 282 -4.68 -24.61 7.85
CA LEU A 282 -3.37 -24.99 7.33
C LEU A 282 -2.47 -25.63 8.41
N ARG A 283 -2.95 -25.80 9.64
CA ARG A 283 -2.22 -26.46 10.74
C ARG A 283 -2.79 -27.84 11.12
N ALA A 284 -3.88 -28.26 10.50
CA ALA A 284 -4.66 -29.42 10.95
C ALA A 284 -4.43 -30.69 10.10
N HIS A 285 -3.27 -30.81 9.47
CA HIS A 285 -2.84 -32.12 8.90
C HIS A 285 -1.33 -32.25 8.93
#